data_5317d766267dd8e98276883505e244b1
#
_entry.id   5317d766267dd8e98276883505e244b1
#
_cell.length_a   1.000
_cell.length_b   1.000
_cell.length_c   1.000
_cell.angle_alpha   90.00
_cell.angle_beta   90.00
_cell.angle_gamma   90.00
#
_symmetry.space_group_name_H-M   'P 1'
#
loop_
_entity.id
_entity.type
_entity.pdbx_description
1 polymer ?
#
loop_
_entity_poly.entity_id
_entity_poly.type
_entity_poly.pdbx_seq_one_letter_code
_entity_poly.pdbx_strand_id
1 'polypeptide(L)'
;IAASTTPAADAGETDDAVHEVTLRAAAKNATENRGDLFDTGDDDGVEVFQALGGTADFVDFLASDGSVTDTFRLTGEGTYTETVQQLDRASGHLRPVEVERTCMVDVALRWGIGYDTTERSFVNIIATPMGGTHLTGFEQALTKVLRKRIEADSRALKLTAKDGRVEKDDIMAGLTAVITVRVPEPQFEGQTKEVLGTGPVRQIVSKVVERELTALLTSSKRDLKTQARALEEKIVGEMRARVSARLHKEITRRKTALETSSLPAKLADCRSDDVAASELFIVEGDSALGTAKNARNSEFQALL
;
A
#
# COMPACT_ATOMS: atom_id res chain seq x y z
N ILE A 1 -25.05 5.11 -20.08
CA ILE A 1 -25.20 5.11 -18.63
C ILE A 1 -25.45 6.55 -18.20
N ALA A 2 -26.69 6.89 -17.81
CA ALA A 2 -27.03 8.21 -17.28
C ALA A 2 -27.16 8.08 -15.76
N ALA A 3 -26.31 8.78 -15.01
CA ALA A 3 -26.46 8.91 -13.57
C ALA A 3 -27.39 10.10 -13.27
N SER A 4 -28.49 9.88 -12.57
CA SER A 4 -29.36 10.96 -12.08
C SER A 4 -29.18 11.07 -10.57
N THR A 5 -28.72 12.20 -10.10
CA THR A 5 -28.68 12.56 -8.68
C THR A 5 -29.95 13.33 -8.33
N THR A 6 -30.77 12.80 -7.46
CA THR A 6 -31.91 13.50 -6.89
C THR A 6 -31.50 14.04 -5.51
N PRO A 7 -31.62 15.34 -5.22
CA PRO A 7 -31.35 15.84 -3.87
C PRO A 7 -32.57 15.52 -2.98
N ALA A 8 -32.34 14.86 -1.85
CA ALA A 8 -33.34 14.66 -0.81
C ALA A 8 -33.65 15.99 -0.13
N ALA A 9 -34.95 16.27 0.05
CA ALA A 9 -35.46 17.43 0.76
C ALA A 9 -35.22 17.33 2.27
N ASP A 10 -34.74 18.42 2.77
CA ASP A 10 -34.62 18.93 4.13
C ASP A 10 -35.43 18.19 5.25
N ALA A 11 -34.70 17.52 6.15
CA ALA A 11 -35.11 17.25 7.53
C ALA A 11 -33.85 17.11 8.39
N GLY A 12 -33.74 17.96 9.40
CA GLY A 12 -32.60 18.28 10.22
C GLY A 12 -31.86 17.13 10.92
N GLU A 13 -30.61 17.44 11.15
CA GLU A 13 -29.69 16.89 12.16
C GLU A 13 -29.49 15.39 12.20
N THR A 14 -28.51 14.93 11.45
CA THR A 14 -27.29 14.22 11.90
C THR A 14 -26.36 14.01 10.71
N ASP A 15 -25.10 14.36 10.90
CA ASP A 15 -24.06 14.50 9.90
C ASP A 15 -23.50 13.12 9.49
N ASP A 16 -24.27 12.36 8.71
CA ASP A 16 -23.80 11.20 7.96
C ASP A 16 -24.53 11.18 6.60
N ALA A 17 -24.04 12.04 5.68
CA ALA A 17 -24.54 12.05 4.31
C ALA A 17 -24.14 10.74 3.59
N VAL A 18 -25.02 9.76 3.66
CA VAL A 18 -24.98 8.56 2.83
C VAL A 18 -25.24 8.99 1.39
N HIS A 19 -24.23 8.90 0.52
CA HIS A 19 -24.43 9.14 -0.90
C HIS A 19 -25.04 7.90 -1.54
N GLU A 20 -26.32 7.95 -1.82
CA GLU A 20 -27.01 6.97 -2.63
C GLU A 20 -26.66 7.20 -4.10
N VAL A 21 -26.03 6.23 -4.72
CA VAL A 21 -25.73 6.21 -6.16
C VAL A 21 -26.66 5.21 -6.81
N THR A 22 -27.64 5.72 -7.54
CA THR A 22 -28.55 4.88 -8.33
C THR A 22 -27.98 4.67 -9.73
N LEU A 23 -27.60 3.45 -10.05
CA LEU A 23 -27.11 3.05 -11.37
C LEU A 23 -28.23 2.29 -12.09
N ARG A 24 -28.70 2.82 -13.22
CA ARG A 24 -29.57 2.07 -14.12
C ARG A 24 -28.70 1.20 -15.03
N ALA A 25 -28.63 -0.07 -14.76
CA ALA A 25 -27.97 -1.06 -15.61
C ALA A 25 -29.00 -1.80 -16.43
N ALA A 26 -28.73 -1.98 -17.73
CA ALA A 26 -29.46 -2.96 -18.53
C ALA A 26 -28.99 -4.35 -18.06
N ALA A 27 -29.73 -4.94 -17.15
CA ALA A 27 -29.41 -6.24 -16.59
C ALA A 27 -29.73 -7.36 -17.57
N LYS A 28 -28.72 -8.11 -17.95
CA LYS A 28 -28.86 -9.56 -18.21
C LYS A 28 -27.52 -10.23 -17.90
N ASN A 29 -27.56 -11.14 -16.91
CA ASN A 29 -26.57 -12.15 -16.57
C ASN A 29 -25.36 -11.72 -15.72
N ALA A 30 -25.58 -11.53 -14.41
CA ALA A 30 -24.57 -11.77 -13.38
C ALA A 30 -25.24 -12.04 -12.03
N THR A 31 -26.17 -12.99 -11.99
CA THR A 31 -26.65 -13.57 -10.75
C THR A 31 -26.07 -14.97 -10.63
N GLU A 32 -25.01 -15.10 -9.84
CA GLU A 32 -24.73 -16.26 -9.00
C GLU A 32 -23.45 -15.99 -8.18
N ASN A 33 -23.62 -16.03 -6.86
CA ASN A 33 -22.58 -16.02 -5.82
C ASN A 33 -21.91 -14.69 -5.45
N ARG A 34 -22.68 -13.72 -4.91
CA ARG A 34 -22.12 -12.70 -4.01
C ARG A 34 -23.15 -12.34 -2.95
N GLY A 35 -22.95 -12.83 -1.73
CA GLY A 35 -23.86 -12.58 -0.62
C GLY A 35 -23.88 -11.11 -0.18
N ASP A 36 -25.07 -10.68 0.14
CA ASP A 36 -25.52 -9.63 1.09
C ASP A 36 -24.88 -8.22 1.10
N LEU A 37 -24.10 -7.82 0.12
CA LEU A 37 -23.62 -6.44 0.02
C LEU A 37 -24.58 -5.50 -0.72
N PHE A 38 -25.57 -6.07 -1.42
CA PHE A 38 -26.47 -5.33 -2.29
C PHE A 38 -27.91 -5.76 -2.02
N ASP A 39 -28.75 -4.82 -1.56
CA ASP A 39 -30.18 -5.01 -1.49
C ASP A 39 -30.76 -4.74 -2.89
N THR A 40 -31.35 -5.77 -3.51
CA THR A 40 -32.09 -5.62 -4.74
C THR A 40 -33.55 -5.33 -4.41
N GLY A 41 -33.85 -4.05 -4.33
CA GLY A 41 -35.25 -3.63 -4.22
C GLY A 41 -36.04 -3.86 -5.49
N ASP A 42 -37.33 -4.09 -5.33
CA ASP A 42 -38.38 -4.47 -6.28
C ASP A 42 -38.22 -4.14 -7.79
N ASP A 43 -38.58 -5.10 -8.56
CA ASP A 43 -38.94 -5.42 -9.98
C ASP A 43 -39.16 -4.28 -11.01
N ASP A 44 -38.66 -3.07 -10.85
CA ASP A 44 -38.76 -2.00 -11.86
C ASP A 44 -37.49 -1.80 -12.71
N GLY A 45 -36.53 -2.70 -12.62
CA GLY A 45 -35.25 -2.64 -13.37
C GLY A 45 -34.27 -1.61 -12.81
N VAL A 46 -34.46 -1.16 -11.60
CA VAL A 46 -33.55 -0.30 -10.86
C VAL A 46 -32.81 -1.15 -9.84
N GLU A 47 -31.49 -1.26 -9.99
CA GLU A 47 -30.63 -1.85 -8.97
C GLU A 47 -30.07 -0.73 -8.08
N VAL A 48 -30.29 -0.84 -6.78
CA VAL A 48 -29.76 0.11 -5.78
C VAL A 48 -28.56 -0.54 -5.11
N PHE A 49 -27.40 0.11 -5.23
CA PHE A 49 -26.16 -0.31 -4.56
C PHE A 49 -25.91 0.65 -3.41
N GLN A 50 -25.97 0.16 -2.20
CA GLN A 50 -25.71 0.95 -0.99
C GLN A 50 -24.65 0.28 -0.12
N ALA A 51 -23.54 0.95 0.10
CA ALA A 51 -22.48 0.52 1.02
C ALA A 51 -22.66 1.27 2.35
N LEU A 52 -23.32 0.65 3.34
CA LEU A 52 -23.60 1.27 4.65
C LEU A 52 -22.34 1.61 5.44
N GLY A 53 -21.28 0.79 5.33
CA GLY A 53 -19.96 1.04 5.91
C GLY A 53 -19.06 1.92 5.04
N GLY A 54 -19.55 2.41 3.89
CA GLY A 54 -18.81 3.30 2.99
C GLY A 54 -17.59 2.66 2.36
N THR A 55 -16.42 3.33 2.46
CA THR A 55 -15.16 2.84 1.89
C THR A 55 -14.69 1.52 2.50
N ALA A 56 -15.10 1.20 3.74
CA ALA A 56 -14.75 -0.06 4.39
C ALA A 56 -15.43 -1.26 3.71
N ASP A 57 -16.71 -1.17 3.41
CA ASP A 57 -17.43 -2.23 2.69
C ASP A 57 -16.83 -2.48 1.30
N PHE A 58 -16.37 -1.41 0.67
CA PHE A 58 -15.71 -1.52 -0.63
C PHE A 58 -14.35 -2.24 -0.54
N VAL A 59 -13.58 -2.01 0.53
CA VAL A 59 -12.35 -2.77 0.79
C VAL A 59 -12.68 -4.25 1.05
N ASP A 60 -13.70 -4.55 1.84
CA ASP A 60 -14.11 -5.93 2.11
C ASP A 60 -14.58 -6.66 0.84
N PHE A 61 -15.23 -5.94 -0.06
CA PHE A 61 -15.61 -6.47 -1.38
C PHE A 61 -14.42 -6.76 -2.30
N LEU A 62 -13.39 -5.89 -2.27
CA LEU A 62 -12.18 -6.04 -3.09
C LEU A 62 -11.19 -7.06 -2.51
N ALA A 63 -11.23 -7.28 -1.20
CA ALA A 63 -10.28 -8.13 -0.51
C ALA A 63 -10.49 -9.61 -0.86
N SER A 64 -9.40 -10.33 -1.05
CA SER A 64 -9.40 -11.77 -1.18
C SER A 64 -9.69 -12.45 0.17
N ASP A 65 -10.05 -13.73 0.11
CA ASP A 65 -10.24 -14.55 1.31
C ASP A 65 -8.97 -14.62 2.15
N GLY A 66 -9.14 -14.60 3.45
CA GLY A 66 -8.06 -14.64 4.44
C GLY A 66 -7.49 -13.26 4.77
N SER A 67 -7.62 -12.87 6.04
CA SER A 67 -7.16 -11.58 6.55
C SER A 67 -6.16 -11.72 7.67
N VAL A 68 -5.22 -10.79 7.71
CA VAL A 68 -4.31 -10.56 8.82
C VAL A 68 -4.90 -9.52 9.77
N THR A 69 -5.62 -8.54 9.22
CA THR A 69 -6.31 -7.50 9.98
C THR A 69 -7.77 -7.41 9.55
N ASP A 70 -8.61 -6.87 10.42
CA ASP A 70 -9.91 -6.35 10.02
C ASP A 70 -9.72 -5.12 9.11
N THR A 71 -10.81 -4.65 8.53
CA THR A 71 -10.79 -3.44 7.73
C THR A 71 -10.76 -2.22 8.63
N PHE A 72 -9.70 -1.43 8.53
CA PHE A 72 -9.56 -0.15 9.22
C PHE A 72 -10.08 0.98 8.34
N ARG A 73 -10.82 1.91 8.95
CA ARG A 73 -11.23 3.15 8.29
C ARG A 73 -10.58 4.34 8.99
N LEU A 74 -9.89 5.16 8.21
CA LEU A 74 -9.16 6.35 8.66
C LEU A 74 -9.82 7.57 8.02
N THR A 75 -10.38 8.46 8.84
CA THR A 75 -11.08 9.65 8.34
C THR A 75 -10.50 10.91 8.96
N GLY A 76 -10.58 12.00 8.23
CA GLY A 76 -10.17 13.30 8.74
C GLY A 76 -10.19 14.36 7.65
N GLU A 77 -9.84 15.56 8.06
CA GLU A 77 -9.80 16.72 7.18
C GLU A 77 -8.57 17.58 7.43
N GLY A 78 -8.27 18.42 6.48
CA GLY A 78 -7.24 19.46 6.60
C GLY A 78 -7.51 20.61 5.66
N THR A 79 -7.03 21.79 5.99
CA THR A 79 -7.18 22.98 5.17
C THR A 79 -5.87 23.36 4.49
N TYR A 80 -5.97 24.01 3.35
CA TYR A 80 -4.86 24.60 2.62
C TYR A 80 -5.29 25.90 1.94
N THR A 81 -4.35 26.80 1.72
CA THR A 81 -4.60 28.07 1.05
C THR A 81 -4.22 27.95 -0.43
N GLU A 82 -5.11 28.41 -1.30
CA GLU A 82 -4.90 28.46 -2.74
C GLU A 82 -5.06 29.90 -3.23
N THR A 83 -4.14 30.36 -4.07
CA THR A 83 -4.25 31.68 -4.71
C THR A 83 -5.03 31.55 -6.00
N VAL A 84 -6.23 32.12 -6.04
CA VAL A 84 -7.09 32.13 -7.23
C VAL A 84 -7.16 33.52 -7.83
N GLN A 85 -7.30 33.62 -9.15
CA GLN A 85 -7.52 34.90 -9.85
C GLN A 85 -9.01 35.22 -9.79
N GLN A 86 -9.38 36.25 -9.05
CA GLN A 86 -10.76 36.70 -8.93
C GLN A 86 -10.94 38.04 -9.67
N LEU A 87 -12.03 38.16 -10.44
CA LEU A 87 -12.37 39.40 -11.12
C LEU A 87 -12.85 40.42 -10.08
N ASP A 88 -12.11 41.49 -9.93
CA ASP A 88 -12.55 42.67 -9.17
C ASP A 88 -13.60 43.43 -9.98
N ARG A 89 -14.83 43.41 -9.51
CA ARG A 89 -15.98 44.03 -10.16
C ARG A 89 -15.86 45.57 -10.27
N ALA A 90 -15.09 46.18 -9.40
CA ALA A 90 -14.90 47.64 -9.41
C ALA A 90 -13.88 48.11 -10.44
N SER A 91 -12.79 47.37 -10.61
CA SER A 91 -11.70 47.71 -11.52
C SER A 91 -11.73 46.99 -12.86
N GLY A 92 -12.50 45.90 -12.98
CA GLY A 92 -12.52 45.02 -14.15
C GLY A 92 -11.24 44.19 -14.34
N HIS A 93 -10.33 44.20 -13.37
CA HIS A 93 -9.07 43.47 -13.44
C HIS A 93 -9.09 42.20 -12.56
N LEU A 94 -8.32 41.20 -13.00
CA LEU A 94 -8.08 39.99 -12.19
C LEU A 94 -7.10 40.34 -11.07
N ARG A 95 -7.46 39.95 -9.83
CA ARG A 95 -6.60 40.09 -8.66
C ARG A 95 -6.37 38.73 -8.05
N PRO A 96 -5.14 38.40 -7.59
CA PRO A 96 -4.88 37.22 -6.82
C PRO A 96 -5.54 37.35 -5.43
N VAL A 97 -6.36 36.37 -5.07
CA VAL A 97 -7.04 36.26 -3.78
C VAL A 97 -6.69 34.92 -3.17
N GLU A 98 -6.31 34.92 -1.91
CA GLU A 98 -6.09 33.69 -1.15
C GLU A 98 -7.45 33.15 -0.67
N VAL A 99 -7.72 31.89 -1.04
CA VAL A 99 -8.94 31.18 -0.63
C VAL A 99 -8.55 29.96 0.18
N GLU A 100 -9.14 29.82 1.36
CA GLU A 100 -8.97 28.61 2.14
C GLU A 100 -9.85 27.49 1.57
N ARG A 101 -9.25 26.31 1.41
CA ARG A 101 -9.89 25.11 0.87
C ARG A 101 -9.80 23.98 1.89
N THR A 102 -10.86 23.23 2.05
CA THR A 102 -10.88 22.04 2.92
C THR A 102 -10.73 20.78 2.07
N CYS A 103 -9.86 19.90 2.47
CA CYS A 103 -9.71 18.56 1.90
C CYS A 103 -10.19 17.55 2.95
N MET A 104 -11.22 16.79 2.62
CA MET A 104 -11.67 15.65 3.42
C MET A 104 -10.98 14.39 2.93
N VAL A 105 -10.59 13.53 3.87
CA VAL A 105 -9.87 12.27 3.60
C VAL A 105 -10.65 11.11 4.20
N ASP A 106 -10.92 10.10 3.40
CA ASP A 106 -11.54 8.85 3.82
C ASP A 106 -10.75 7.70 3.20
N VAL A 107 -10.08 6.93 4.04
CA VAL A 107 -9.24 5.81 3.64
C VAL A 107 -9.70 4.57 4.37
N ALA A 108 -9.97 3.51 3.64
CA ALA A 108 -10.15 2.18 4.21
C ALA A 108 -9.04 1.26 3.74
N LEU A 109 -8.56 0.39 4.62
CA LEU A 109 -7.45 -0.50 4.31
C LEU A 109 -7.50 -1.78 5.16
N ARG A 110 -7.00 -2.88 4.58
CA ARG A 110 -6.93 -4.20 5.19
C ARG A 110 -5.73 -4.97 4.64
N TRP A 111 -5.07 -5.77 5.48
CA TRP A 111 -4.05 -6.70 5.01
C TRP A 111 -4.59 -8.12 4.95
N GLY A 112 -4.43 -8.75 3.80
CA GLY A 112 -4.66 -10.18 3.58
C GLY A 112 -3.40 -11.01 3.82
N ILE A 113 -3.55 -12.33 3.78
CA ILE A 113 -2.44 -13.29 3.89
C ILE A 113 -1.61 -13.39 2.60
N GLY A 114 -2.15 -12.93 1.47
CA GLY A 114 -1.48 -12.95 0.16
C GLY A 114 -0.41 -11.89 -0.01
N TYR A 115 0.09 -11.78 -1.24
CA TYR A 115 1.15 -10.84 -1.62
C TYR A 115 0.66 -9.73 -2.54
N ASP A 116 -0.50 -9.91 -3.18
CA ASP A 116 -1.04 -8.98 -4.16
C ASP A 116 -1.50 -7.69 -3.47
N THR A 117 -1.13 -6.56 -4.07
CA THR A 117 -1.54 -5.24 -3.62
C THR A 117 -2.70 -4.75 -4.48
N THR A 118 -3.80 -4.39 -3.86
CA THR A 118 -4.96 -3.79 -4.54
C THR A 118 -5.21 -2.40 -3.98
N GLU A 119 -4.98 -1.38 -4.80
CA GLU A 119 -5.25 0.01 -4.46
C GLU A 119 -6.28 0.60 -5.41
N ARG A 120 -7.27 1.30 -4.85
CA ARG A 120 -8.24 2.09 -5.60
C ARG A 120 -8.25 3.49 -5.03
N SER A 121 -8.07 4.49 -5.88
CA SER A 121 -8.05 5.87 -5.45
C SER A 121 -9.07 6.72 -6.20
N PHE A 122 -9.68 7.65 -5.47
CA PHE A 122 -10.74 8.50 -5.97
C PHE A 122 -10.55 9.94 -5.49
N VAL A 123 -10.89 10.88 -6.36
CA VAL A 123 -10.99 12.30 -6.04
C VAL A 123 -12.43 12.73 -6.30
N ASN A 124 -13.14 13.13 -5.26
CA ASN A 124 -14.58 13.28 -5.26
C ASN A 124 -15.22 11.94 -5.68
N ILE A 125 -15.81 11.88 -6.88
CA ILE A 125 -16.40 10.64 -7.45
C ILE A 125 -15.56 10.09 -8.63
N ILE A 126 -14.44 10.74 -8.97
CA ILE A 126 -13.63 10.40 -10.13
C ILE A 126 -12.56 9.40 -9.72
N ALA A 127 -12.53 8.24 -10.36
CA ALA A 127 -11.44 7.28 -10.19
C ALA A 127 -10.13 7.83 -10.76
N THR A 128 -9.05 7.67 -10.02
CA THR A 128 -7.71 8.09 -10.41
C THR A 128 -6.78 6.89 -10.50
N PRO A 129 -6.88 6.07 -11.56
CA PRO A 129 -6.15 4.80 -11.67
C PRO A 129 -4.63 4.99 -11.70
N MET A 130 -4.16 6.14 -12.15
CA MET A 130 -2.73 6.48 -12.14
C MET A 130 -2.30 7.21 -10.86
N GLY A 131 -3.20 7.32 -9.86
CA GLY A 131 -2.91 7.89 -8.55
C GLY A 131 -2.83 9.41 -8.52
N GLY A 132 -1.76 9.92 -7.91
CA GLY A 132 -1.53 11.37 -7.73
C GLY A 132 -1.08 11.70 -6.31
N THR A 133 -1.20 12.98 -5.95
CA THR A 133 -0.69 13.51 -4.67
C THR A 133 -1.31 12.84 -3.44
N HIS A 134 -2.59 12.47 -3.49
CA HIS A 134 -3.29 11.79 -2.40
C HIS A 134 -2.75 10.36 -2.17
N LEU A 135 -2.54 9.58 -3.25
CA LEU A 135 -1.97 8.24 -3.15
C LEU A 135 -0.53 8.31 -2.64
N THR A 136 0.28 9.23 -3.18
CA THR A 136 1.66 9.46 -2.70
C THR A 136 1.68 9.81 -1.20
N GLY A 137 0.75 10.66 -0.74
CA GLY A 137 0.61 11.02 0.68
C GLY A 137 0.27 9.83 1.56
N PHE A 138 -0.66 8.98 1.11
CA PHE A 138 -1.05 7.74 1.76
C PHE A 138 0.14 6.78 1.91
N GLU A 139 0.82 6.46 0.83
CA GLU A 139 1.95 5.53 0.82
C GLU A 139 3.12 6.00 1.70
N GLN A 140 3.41 7.30 1.69
CA GLN A 140 4.44 7.89 2.54
C GLN A 140 4.10 7.76 4.01
N ALA A 141 2.87 8.08 4.39
CA ALA A 141 2.38 7.98 5.76
C ALA A 141 2.40 6.53 6.25
N LEU A 142 1.85 5.62 5.46
CA LEU A 142 1.81 4.19 5.76
C LEU A 142 3.21 3.66 6.03
N THR A 143 4.14 3.93 5.11
CA THR A 143 5.53 3.50 5.23
C THR A 143 6.20 4.08 6.47
N LYS A 144 6.01 5.35 6.75
CA LYS A 144 6.60 6.04 7.91
C LYS A 144 6.10 5.47 9.24
N VAL A 145 4.78 5.31 9.37
CA VAL A 145 4.16 4.82 10.62
C VAL A 145 4.58 3.39 10.92
N LEU A 146 4.48 2.49 9.93
CA LEU A 146 4.78 1.08 10.11
C LEU A 146 6.27 0.83 10.33
N ARG A 147 7.16 1.53 9.63
CA ARG A 147 8.60 1.46 9.92
C ARG A 147 8.91 1.86 11.34
N LYS A 148 8.40 3.03 11.77
CA LYS A 148 8.61 3.52 13.14
C LYS A 148 8.08 2.52 14.17
N ARG A 149 6.95 1.91 13.91
CA ARG A 149 6.33 0.92 14.79
C ARG A 149 7.18 -0.34 14.90
N ILE A 150 7.60 -0.91 13.78
CA ILE A 150 8.46 -2.11 13.73
C ILE A 150 9.83 -1.85 14.37
N GLU A 151 10.42 -0.67 14.18
CA GLU A 151 11.65 -0.27 14.83
C GLU A 151 11.50 -0.21 16.36
N ALA A 152 10.39 0.33 16.86
CA ALA A 152 10.09 0.37 18.29
C ALA A 152 9.93 -1.03 18.91
N ASP A 153 9.29 -1.95 18.18
CA ASP A 153 9.02 -3.31 18.64
C ASP A 153 10.10 -4.32 18.20
N SER A 154 11.27 -3.83 17.76
CA SER A 154 12.36 -4.64 17.19
C SER A 154 12.82 -5.79 18.08
N ARG A 155 12.85 -5.60 19.40
CA ARG A 155 13.20 -6.66 20.37
C ARG A 155 12.14 -7.76 20.42
N ALA A 156 10.85 -7.37 20.43
CA ALA A 156 9.74 -8.32 20.48
C ALA A 156 9.63 -9.10 19.16
N LEU A 157 9.98 -8.48 18.03
CA LEU A 157 10.03 -9.08 16.68
C LEU A 157 11.32 -9.86 16.42
N LYS A 158 12.27 -9.86 17.37
CA LYS A 158 13.59 -10.53 17.26
C LYS A 158 14.33 -10.08 15.99
N LEU A 159 14.31 -8.78 15.70
CA LEU A 159 15.04 -8.23 14.57
C LEU A 159 16.54 -8.20 14.85
N THR A 160 17.32 -8.57 13.85
CA THR A 160 18.79 -8.56 13.86
C THR A 160 19.31 -7.64 12.75
N ALA A 161 20.57 -7.25 12.83
CA ALA A 161 21.22 -6.45 11.80
C ALA A 161 21.23 -7.13 10.42
N LYS A 162 21.09 -8.47 10.38
CA LYS A 162 21.05 -9.27 9.14
C LYS A 162 19.68 -9.22 8.44
N ASP A 163 18.61 -8.90 9.14
CA ASP A 163 17.24 -8.89 8.58
C ASP A 163 17.02 -7.72 7.59
N GLY A 164 17.91 -6.72 7.60
CA GLY A 164 17.79 -5.56 6.73
C GLY A 164 16.79 -4.52 7.25
N ARG A 165 16.35 -3.64 6.34
CA ARG A 165 15.40 -2.57 6.63
C ARG A 165 14.08 -2.84 5.92
N VAL A 166 12.96 -2.53 6.56
CA VAL A 166 11.63 -2.62 5.96
C VAL A 166 11.54 -1.65 4.77
N GLU A 167 11.20 -2.15 3.61
CA GLU A 167 10.93 -1.36 2.39
C GLU A 167 9.43 -1.14 2.21
N LYS A 168 9.06 -0.25 1.28
CA LYS A 168 7.65 0.02 0.95
C LYS A 168 6.94 -1.27 0.51
N ASP A 169 7.58 -2.03 -0.36
CA ASP A 169 7.01 -3.25 -0.94
C ASP A 169 6.67 -4.31 0.11
N ASP A 170 7.46 -4.40 1.19
CA ASP A 170 7.18 -5.30 2.30
C ASP A 170 5.87 -4.92 3.04
N ILE A 171 5.59 -3.62 3.11
CA ILE A 171 4.39 -3.07 3.74
C ILE A 171 3.16 -3.22 2.84
N MET A 172 3.35 -3.03 1.54
CA MET A 172 2.27 -3.09 0.55
C MET A 172 1.83 -4.53 0.26
N ALA A 173 2.66 -5.54 0.56
CA ALA A 173 2.34 -6.94 0.30
C ALA A 173 1.04 -7.38 1.02
N GLY A 174 0.04 -7.78 0.23
CA GLY A 174 -1.28 -8.18 0.70
C GLY A 174 -2.19 -7.03 1.13
N LEU A 175 -1.83 -5.77 0.86
CA LEU A 175 -2.66 -4.62 1.16
C LEU A 175 -3.81 -4.48 0.15
N THR A 176 -5.02 -4.37 0.66
CA THR A 176 -6.17 -3.85 -0.08
C THR A 176 -6.56 -2.51 0.52
N ALA A 177 -6.57 -1.45 -0.30
CA ALA A 177 -6.86 -0.10 0.17
C ALA A 177 -7.74 0.68 -0.81
N VAL A 178 -8.65 1.46 -0.27
CA VAL A 178 -9.46 2.44 -0.99
C VAL A 178 -9.18 3.81 -0.39
N ILE A 179 -8.72 4.73 -1.22
CA ILE A 179 -8.32 6.08 -0.83
C ILE A 179 -9.24 7.08 -1.51
N THR A 180 -10.04 7.78 -0.75
CA THR A 180 -10.95 8.81 -1.26
C THR A 180 -10.62 10.16 -0.64
N VAL A 181 -10.50 11.17 -1.49
CA VAL A 181 -10.38 12.56 -1.05
C VAL A 181 -11.47 13.40 -1.67
N ARG A 182 -12.03 14.32 -0.89
CA ARG A 182 -12.98 15.34 -1.37
C ARG A 182 -12.29 16.69 -1.33
N VAL A 183 -12.13 17.30 -2.49
CA VAL A 183 -11.39 18.55 -2.68
C VAL A 183 -12.23 19.48 -3.54
N PRO A 184 -12.52 20.72 -3.11
CA PRO A 184 -13.12 21.71 -4.01
C PRO A 184 -12.12 22.05 -5.12
N GLU A 185 -12.57 22.07 -6.38
CA GLU A 185 -11.77 22.43 -7.55
C GLU A 185 -10.43 21.65 -7.67
N PRO A 186 -10.45 20.30 -7.74
CA PRO A 186 -9.23 19.51 -7.84
C PRO A 186 -8.53 19.77 -9.18
N GLN A 187 -7.21 19.94 -9.12
CA GLN A 187 -6.36 20.05 -10.30
C GLN A 187 -5.87 18.66 -10.70
N PHE A 188 -6.17 18.24 -11.92
CA PHE A 188 -5.72 16.97 -12.48
C PHE A 188 -4.62 17.19 -13.50
N GLU A 189 -3.73 16.20 -13.61
CA GLU A 189 -2.77 16.13 -14.70
C GLU A 189 -3.44 15.54 -15.94
N GLY A 190 -3.72 16.39 -16.93
CA GLY A 190 -4.34 15.99 -18.19
C GLY A 190 -5.87 15.92 -18.20
N GLN A 191 -6.41 15.78 -19.42
CA GLN A 191 -7.85 15.78 -19.70
C GLN A 191 -8.57 14.52 -19.17
N THR A 192 -7.88 13.41 -19.07
CA THR A 192 -8.43 12.10 -18.61
C THR A 192 -8.70 12.05 -17.11
N LYS A 193 -8.17 13.03 -16.34
CA LYS A 193 -8.32 13.15 -14.89
C LYS A 193 -7.85 11.92 -14.09
N GLU A 194 -6.87 11.20 -14.63
CA GLU A 194 -6.35 9.96 -14.02
C GLU A 194 -5.37 10.20 -12.88
N VAL A 195 -4.80 11.40 -12.79
CA VAL A 195 -3.80 11.79 -11.79
C VAL A 195 -4.20 13.08 -11.10
N LEU A 196 -4.25 13.07 -9.77
CA LEU A 196 -4.45 14.30 -8.99
C LEU A 196 -3.13 15.06 -8.84
N GLY A 197 -3.09 16.29 -9.33
CA GLY A 197 -1.94 17.20 -9.25
C GLY A 197 -1.94 18.17 -8.06
N THR A 198 -3.04 18.34 -7.34
CA THR A 198 -3.17 19.30 -6.22
C THR A 198 -2.14 19.03 -5.11
N GLY A 199 -1.04 19.80 -5.08
CA GLY A 199 0.12 19.55 -4.21
C GLY A 199 -0.16 19.45 -2.70
N PRO A 200 -0.93 20.40 -2.10
CA PRO A 200 -1.24 20.39 -0.66
C PRO A 200 -1.94 19.13 -0.15
N VAL A 201 -2.72 18.45 -0.99
CA VAL A 201 -3.47 17.23 -0.64
C VAL A 201 -2.53 16.13 -0.14
N ARG A 202 -1.32 16.01 -0.69
CA ARG A 202 -0.32 15.04 -0.25
C ARG A 202 -0.03 15.15 1.25
N GLN A 203 0.18 16.38 1.73
CA GLN A 203 0.51 16.59 3.15
C GLN A 203 -0.70 16.36 4.05
N ILE A 204 -1.90 16.73 3.59
CA ILE A 204 -3.13 16.55 4.36
C ILE A 204 -3.42 15.07 4.54
N VAL A 205 -3.41 14.30 3.45
CA VAL A 205 -3.58 12.84 3.50
C VAL A 205 -2.52 12.19 4.38
N SER A 206 -1.25 12.59 4.21
CA SER A 206 -0.17 12.04 5.04
C SER A 206 -0.40 12.30 6.52
N LYS A 207 -0.79 13.51 6.93
CA LYS A 207 -1.06 13.85 8.34
C LYS A 207 -2.26 13.08 8.91
N VAL A 208 -3.36 12.97 8.15
CA VAL A 208 -4.55 12.23 8.58
C VAL A 208 -4.22 10.77 8.78
N VAL A 209 -3.60 10.13 7.78
CA VAL A 209 -3.23 8.70 7.84
C VAL A 209 -2.22 8.45 8.96
N GLU A 210 -1.19 9.29 9.12
CA GLU A 210 -0.21 9.16 10.21
C GLU A 210 -0.89 9.22 11.59
N ARG A 211 -1.81 10.16 11.80
CA ARG A 211 -2.52 10.33 13.05
C ARG A 211 -3.41 9.13 13.36
N GLU A 212 -4.32 8.81 12.45
CA GLU A 212 -5.33 7.77 12.66
C GLU A 212 -4.72 6.37 12.75
N LEU A 213 -3.80 6.04 11.84
CA LEU A 213 -3.12 4.74 11.87
C LEU A 213 -2.25 4.58 13.14
N THR A 214 -1.56 5.65 13.58
CA THR A 214 -0.81 5.59 14.83
C THR A 214 -1.75 5.35 16.01
N ALA A 215 -2.89 6.02 16.06
CA ALA A 215 -3.89 5.83 17.11
C ALA A 215 -4.43 4.39 17.14
N LEU A 216 -4.70 3.80 15.98
CA LEU A 216 -5.13 2.40 15.86
C LEU A 216 -4.04 1.43 16.36
N LEU A 217 -2.82 1.54 15.86
CA LEU A 217 -1.73 0.64 16.18
C LEU A 217 -1.23 0.77 17.63
N THR A 218 -1.46 1.91 18.29
CA THR A 218 -1.11 2.14 19.70
C THR A 218 -2.29 1.94 20.66
N SER A 219 -3.44 1.53 20.13
CA SER A 219 -4.65 1.31 20.93
C SER A 219 -4.42 0.25 22.02
N SER A 220 -4.99 0.49 23.20
CA SER A 220 -4.97 -0.47 24.30
C SER A 220 -6.02 -1.59 24.17
N LYS A 221 -6.93 -1.50 23.19
CA LYS A 221 -7.93 -2.55 22.93
C LYS A 221 -7.24 -3.85 22.52
N ARG A 222 -7.63 -4.95 23.17
CA ARG A 222 -6.99 -6.26 22.99
C ARG A 222 -6.98 -6.72 21.54
N ASP A 223 -8.09 -6.56 20.84
CA ASP A 223 -8.25 -7.01 19.46
C ASP A 223 -7.34 -6.22 18.51
N LEU A 224 -7.33 -4.89 18.61
CA LEU A 224 -6.44 -4.03 17.82
C LEU A 224 -4.96 -4.31 18.09
N LYS A 225 -4.60 -4.59 19.36
CA LYS A 225 -3.24 -4.95 19.72
C LYS A 225 -2.81 -6.28 19.10
N THR A 226 -3.72 -7.25 19.05
CA THR A 226 -3.45 -8.56 18.42
C THR A 226 -3.26 -8.39 16.91
N GLN A 227 -4.13 -7.61 16.26
CA GLN A 227 -4.03 -7.33 14.82
C GLN A 227 -2.78 -6.52 14.47
N ALA A 228 -2.43 -5.50 15.26
CA ALA A 228 -1.21 -4.75 15.07
C ALA A 228 0.03 -5.67 15.13
N ARG A 229 0.05 -6.61 16.08
CA ARG A 229 1.13 -7.57 16.19
C ARG A 229 1.21 -8.52 15.01
N ALA A 230 0.07 -9.07 14.58
CA ALA A 230 -0.01 -9.94 13.41
C ALA A 230 0.47 -9.21 12.13
N LEU A 231 0.09 -7.94 11.96
CA LEU A 231 0.56 -7.10 10.86
C LEU A 231 2.08 -6.87 10.90
N GLU A 232 2.63 -6.54 12.06
CA GLU A 232 4.07 -6.38 12.25
C GLU A 232 4.84 -7.65 11.87
N GLU A 233 4.37 -8.81 12.33
CA GLU A 233 4.96 -10.11 12.04
C GLU A 233 4.89 -10.46 10.55
N LYS A 234 3.77 -10.15 9.88
CA LYS A 234 3.64 -10.31 8.42
C LYS A 234 4.68 -9.45 7.69
N ILE A 235 4.75 -8.14 7.97
CA ILE A 235 5.68 -7.22 7.29
C ILE A 235 7.15 -7.66 7.50
N VAL A 236 7.49 -8.10 8.71
CA VAL A 236 8.84 -8.63 8.99
C VAL A 236 9.08 -9.93 8.22
N GLY A 237 8.08 -10.79 8.08
CA GLY A 237 8.14 -11.98 7.25
C GLY A 237 8.45 -11.67 5.80
N GLU A 238 7.75 -10.70 5.20
CA GLU A 238 7.98 -10.23 3.82
C GLU A 238 9.38 -9.64 3.65
N MET A 239 9.82 -8.80 4.58
CA MET A 239 11.18 -8.25 4.59
C MET A 239 12.22 -9.36 4.57
N ARG A 240 12.10 -10.38 5.44
CA ARG A 240 13.03 -11.51 5.49
C ARG A 240 13.01 -12.33 4.21
N ALA A 241 11.83 -12.58 3.65
CA ALA A 241 11.67 -13.29 2.38
C ALA A 241 12.37 -12.53 1.25
N ARG A 242 12.20 -11.22 1.15
CA ARG A 242 12.85 -10.34 0.16
C ARG A 242 14.38 -10.38 0.31
N VAL A 243 14.90 -10.22 1.53
CA VAL A 243 16.35 -10.26 1.79
C VAL A 243 16.93 -11.61 1.42
N SER A 244 16.27 -12.71 1.80
CA SER A 244 16.68 -14.06 1.44
C SER A 244 16.69 -14.29 -0.08
N ALA A 245 15.65 -13.83 -0.78
CA ALA A 245 15.56 -13.93 -2.23
C ALA A 245 16.68 -13.15 -2.94
N ARG A 246 17.00 -11.94 -2.47
CA ARG A 246 18.12 -11.15 -2.98
C ARG A 246 19.45 -11.87 -2.81
N LEU A 247 19.69 -12.43 -1.63
CA LEU A 247 20.91 -13.19 -1.33
C LEU A 247 21.04 -14.43 -2.24
N HIS A 248 19.95 -15.19 -2.39
CA HIS A 248 19.94 -16.35 -3.29
C HIS A 248 20.24 -15.95 -4.75
N LYS A 249 19.61 -14.88 -5.23
CA LYS A 249 19.84 -14.36 -6.60
C LYS A 249 21.31 -13.97 -6.81
N GLU A 250 21.92 -13.38 -5.81
CA GLU A 250 23.31 -12.95 -5.87
C GLU A 250 24.28 -14.14 -5.88
N ILE A 251 24.04 -15.15 -5.02
CA ILE A 251 24.81 -16.39 -5.01
C ILE A 251 24.71 -17.10 -6.38
N THR A 252 23.48 -17.20 -6.93
CA THR A 252 23.28 -17.83 -8.24
C THR A 252 24.01 -17.06 -9.34
N ARG A 253 23.91 -15.72 -9.35
CA ARG A 253 24.59 -14.86 -10.32
C ARG A 253 26.12 -15.04 -10.27
N ARG A 254 26.68 -15.17 -9.06
CA ARG A 254 28.13 -15.42 -8.90
C ARG A 254 28.52 -16.79 -9.47
N LYS A 255 27.71 -17.83 -9.17
CA LYS A 255 27.96 -19.17 -9.73
C LYS A 255 27.96 -19.14 -11.26
N THR A 256 26.93 -18.52 -11.86
CA THR A 256 26.84 -18.42 -13.34
C THR A 256 27.95 -17.57 -13.93
N ALA A 257 28.36 -16.47 -13.26
CA ALA A 257 29.49 -15.66 -13.72
C ALA A 257 30.83 -16.43 -13.67
N LEU A 258 31.03 -17.29 -12.69
CA LEU A 258 32.17 -18.17 -12.58
C LEU A 258 32.13 -19.27 -13.64
N GLU A 259 30.97 -19.80 -13.99
CA GLU A 259 30.80 -20.80 -15.06
C GLU A 259 31.00 -20.21 -16.48
N THR A 260 30.66 -18.92 -16.67
CA THR A 260 30.79 -18.22 -17.96
C THR A 260 32.13 -17.50 -18.14
N SER A 261 32.87 -17.20 -17.05
CA SER A 261 34.22 -16.68 -17.15
C SER A 261 35.19 -17.84 -17.35
N SER A 262 36.32 -17.59 -18.00
CA SER A 262 37.42 -18.56 -18.22
C SER A 262 38.11 -19.03 -16.92
N LEU A 263 37.39 -18.94 -15.77
CA LEU A 263 37.81 -19.49 -14.51
C LEU A 263 37.81 -21.02 -14.58
N PRO A 264 38.74 -21.70 -13.92
CA PRO A 264 38.83 -23.17 -13.95
C PRO A 264 37.47 -23.80 -13.55
N ALA A 265 36.98 -24.73 -14.37
CA ALA A 265 35.73 -25.45 -14.13
C ALA A 265 35.68 -26.19 -12.77
N LYS A 266 36.81 -26.26 -12.10
CA LYS A 266 36.98 -26.93 -10.81
C LYS A 266 36.95 -26.01 -9.59
N LEU A 267 36.87 -24.66 -9.78
CA LEU A 267 36.78 -23.72 -8.65
C LEU A 267 35.47 -23.87 -7.91
N ALA A 268 35.56 -24.13 -6.63
CA ALA A 268 34.45 -24.11 -5.70
C ALA A 268 34.61 -22.89 -4.79
N ASP A 269 33.87 -21.82 -5.08
CA ASP A 269 33.96 -20.54 -4.39
C ASP A 269 33.37 -20.56 -2.97
N CYS A 270 33.78 -19.61 -2.11
CA CYS A 270 33.20 -19.40 -0.78
C CYS A 270 32.03 -18.39 -0.84
N ARG A 271 31.30 -18.27 0.26
CA ARG A 271 30.14 -17.38 0.36
C ARG A 271 30.50 -15.96 0.82
N SER A 272 31.63 -15.81 1.50
CA SER A 272 32.09 -14.54 2.06
C SER A 272 32.64 -13.65 0.95
N ASP A 273 32.31 -12.36 1.05
CA ASP A 273 32.88 -11.26 0.23
C ASP A 273 34.09 -10.60 0.90
N ASP A 274 34.35 -10.95 2.15
CA ASP A 274 35.50 -10.42 2.89
C ASP A 274 36.76 -11.15 2.45
N VAL A 275 37.53 -10.47 1.60
CA VAL A 275 38.80 -10.99 1.09
C VAL A 275 39.79 -11.29 2.21
N ALA A 276 39.73 -10.54 3.33
CA ALA A 276 40.63 -10.76 4.47
C ALA A 276 40.26 -12.00 5.29
N ALA A 277 39.00 -12.40 5.28
CA ALA A 277 38.50 -13.59 5.96
C ALA A 277 38.42 -14.83 5.07
N SER A 278 38.61 -14.68 3.75
CA SER A 278 38.49 -15.78 2.78
C SER A 278 39.81 -16.49 2.57
N GLU A 279 39.75 -17.81 2.47
CA GLU A 279 40.88 -18.71 2.25
C GLU A 279 40.70 -19.46 0.94
N LEU A 280 41.80 -19.56 0.13
CA LEU A 280 41.83 -20.38 -1.08
C LEU A 280 42.73 -21.61 -0.87
N PHE A 281 42.13 -22.80 -0.95
CA PHE A 281 42.86 -24.07 -0.95
C PHE A 281 43.02 -24.60 -2.37
N ILE A 282 44.27 -24.90 -2.74
CA ILE A 282 44.59 -25.54 -4.01
C ILE A 282 44.75 -27.05 -3.76
N VAL A 283 43.97 -27.85 -4.50
CA VAL A 283 43.90 -29.29 -4.30
C VAL A 283 44.26 -30.02 -5.59
N GLU A 284 45.23 -30.89 -5.55
CA GLU A 284 45.64 -31.71 -6.70
C GLU A 284 44.75 -32.96 -6.82
N GLY A 285 44.12 -33.10 -8.01
CA GLY A 285 43.35 -34.28 -8.40
C GLY A 285 41.87 -34.26 -8.02
N ASP A 286 41.04 -34.85 -8.90
CA ASP A 286 39.58 -34.83 -8.80
C ASP A 286 39.03 -35.58 -7.55
N SER A 287 39.72 -36.65 -7.18
CA SER A 287 39.32 -37.43 -5.98
C SER A 287 39.54 -36.65 -4.70
N ALA A 288 40.62 -35.91 -4.56
CA ALA A 288 40.91 -35.06 -3.43
C ALA A 288 39.95 -33.85 -3.38
N LEU A 289 39.65 -33.27 -4.53
CA LEU A 289 38.71 -32.14 -4.64
C LEU A 289 37.30 -32.51 -4.16
N GLY A 290 36.83 -33.70 -4.49
CA GLY A 290 35.52 -34.20 -4.02
C GLY A 290 35.44 -34.30 -2.50
N THR A 291 36.44 -34.86 -1.86
CA THR A 291 36.54 -34.97 -0.41
C THR A 291 36.69 -33.61 0.26
N ALA A 292 37.52 -32.74 -0.28
CA ALA A 292 37.73 -31.39 0.23
C ALA A 292 36.47 -30.53 0.14
N LYS A 293 35.63 -30.66 -0.90
CA LYS A 293 34.35 -29.97 -1.05
C LYS A 293 33.39 -30.30 0.10
N ASN A 294 33.40 -31.53 0.57
CA ASN A 294 32.53 -31.97 1.69
C ASN A 294 33.07 -31.57 3.08
N ALA A 295 34.40 -31.39 3.18
CA ALA A 295 35.06 -31.10 4.47
C ALA A 295 35.24 -29.59 4.74
N ARG A 296 35.22 -28.74 3.70
CA ARG A 296 35.48 -27.31 3.83
C ARG A 296 34.37 -26.55 4.56
N ASN A 297 34.72 -25.44 5.16
CA ASN A 297 33.74 -24.44 5.54
C ASN A 297 33.39 -23.58 4.31
N SER A 298 32.22 -23.80 3.73
CA SER A 298 31.76 -23.09 2.53
C SER A 298 31.48 -21.61 2.76
N GLU A 299 31.55 -21.10 3.99
CA GLU A 299 31.33 -19.68 4.29
C GLU A 299 32.54 -18.85 3.87
N PHE A 300 33.76 -19.29 4.14
CA PHE A 300 34.99 -18.53 3.88
C PHE A 300 36.11 -19.30 3.17
N GLN A 301 35.94 -20.61 2.92
CA GLN A 301 36.93 -21.43 2.23
C GLN A 301 36.53 -21.73 0.79
N ALA A 302 37.37 -21.31 -0.16
CA ALA A 302 37.27 -21.64 -1.57
C ALA A 302 38.28 -22.76 -1.90
N LEU A 303 37.96 -23.58 -2.93
CA LEU A 303 38.81 -24.69 -3.42
C LEU A 303 39.05 -24.54 -4.92
N LEU A 304 40.26 -24.80 -5.35
CA LEU A 304 40.67 -24.84 -6.76
C LEU A 304 41.44 -26.14 -7.07
#